data_ddb4bd7cde079a3424206b6bfeca25f2
#
_entry.id   ddb4bd7cde079a3424206b6bfeca25f2
#
_cell.length_a   1.000
_cell.length_b   1.000
_cell.length_c   1.000
_cell.angle_alpha   90.00
_cell.angle_beta   90.00
_cell.angle_gamma   90.00
#
_symmetry.space_group_name_H-M   'P 1'
#
loop_
_entity.id
_entity.type
_entity.pdbx_description
1 polymer ?
#
loop_
_entity_poly.entity_id
_entity_poly.type
_entity_poly.pdbx_seq_one_letter_code
_entity_poly.pdbx_strand_id
1 'polypeptide(L)'
;QEAFNQLTLQDCIDYIYNLTINRTYDGYIREKSVVNDGLAKIFKDVLFEESDPELDHAGDIDYVAHIGNYQFGIQIKPVTANANYGGYSLSERMKNSFNDFTEKYGGKVFIVYSLKGEIANAEVIDKIAEEIQRLKGL
;
A
#
# COMPACT_ATOMS: atom_id res chain seq x y z
N GLN A 1 1.17 47.33 -7.09
CA GLN A 1 1.68 46.39 -6.04
C GLN A 1 0.57 45.68 -5.31
N GLU A 2 -0.54 46.34 -5.03
CA GLU A 2 -1.68 45.69 -4.40
C GLU A 2 -2.26 44.61 -5.29
N ALA A 3 -2.41 44.89 -6.58
CA ALA A 3 -2.89 43.90 -7.54
C ALA A 3 -1.92 42.71 -7.68
N PHE A 4 -0.61 42.98 -7.65
CA PHE A 4 0.39 41.95 -7.68
C PHE A 4 0.34 41.05 -6.44
N ASN A 5 0.22 41.64 -5.26
CA ASN A 5 0.15 40.87 -4.01
C ASN A 5 -1.10 40.01 -3.94
N GLN A 6 -2.25 40.53 -4.39
CA GLN A 6 -3.50 39.78 -4.42
C GLN A 6 -3.41 38.60 -5.40
N LEU A 7 -2.88 38.85 -6.58
CA LEU A 7 -2.70 37.81 -7.59
C LEU A 7 -1.78 36.72 -7.08
N THR A 8 -0.66 37.09 -6.46
CA THR A 8 0.31 36.15 -5.94
C THR A 8 -0.28 35.27 -4.84
N LEU A 9 -1.09 35.83 -3.95
CA LEU A 9 -1.71 35.04 -2.87
C LEU A 9 -2.64 33.98 -3.43
N GLN A 10 -3.53 34.35 -4.35
CA GLN A 10 -4.46 33.38 -4.95
C GLN A 10 -3.72 32.34 -5.77
N ASP A 11 -2.72 32.74 -6.54
CA ASP A 11 -1.90 31.81 -7.33
C ASP A 11 -1.15 30.84 -6.44
N CYS A 12 -0.64 31.28 -5.29
CA CYS A 12 0.03 30.40 -4.33
C CYS A 12 -0.93 29.38 -3.72
N ILE A 13 -2.14 29.82 -3.36
CA ILE A 13 -3.17 28.92 -2.81
C ILE A 13 -3.54 27.86 -3.85
N ASP A 14 -3.81 28.28 -5.09
CA ASP A 14 -4.16 27.36 -6.18
C ASP A 14 -3.03 26.38 -6.48
N TYR A 15 -1.79 26.86 -6.50
CA TYR A 15 -0.62 26.03 -6.73
C TYR A 15 -0.46 24.95 -5.65
N ILE A 16 -0.57 25.33 -4.39
CA ILE A 16 -0.45 24.40 -3.26
C ILE A 16 -1.56 23.36 -3.32
N TYR A 17 -2.77 23.77 -3.59
CA TYR A 17 -3.92 22.88 -3.70
C TYR A 17 -3.73 21.87 -4.82
N ASN A 18 -3.38 22.34 -6.01
CA ASN A 18 -3.15 21.46 -7.16
C ASN A 18 -1.99 20.50 -6.94
N LEU A 19 -0.91 20.97 -6.33
CA LEU A 19 0.25 20.14 -6.03
C LEU A 19 -0.11 19.02 -5.05
N THR A 20 -0.88 19.31 -4.03
CA THR A 20 -1.33 18.32 -3.05
C THR A 20 -2.23 17.27 -3.68
N ILE A 21 -3.18 17.68 -4.51
CA ILE A 21 -4.08 16.76 -5.22
C ILE A 21 -3.29 15.88 -6.19
N ASN A 22 -2.38 16.46 -6.97
CA ASN A 22 -1.57 15.72 -7.94
C ASN A 22 -0.68 14.69 -7.25
N ARG A 23 -0.05 15.03 -6.13
CA ARG A 23 0.76 14.09 -5.36
C ARG A 23 -0.06 12.94 -4.80
N THR A 24 -1.24 13.22 -4.29
CA THR A 24 -2.15 12.19 -3.77
C THR A 24 -2.60 11.25 -4.88
N TYR A 25 -2.96 11.81 -6.04
CA TYR A 25 -3.38 11.03 -7.20
C TYR A 25 -2.23 10.17 -7.74
N ASP A 26 -1.03 10.74 -7.87
CA ASP A 26 0.16 10.01 -8.32
C ASP A 26 0.50 8.87 -7.35
N GLY A 27 0.39 9.11 -6.05
CA GLY A 27 0.60 8.08 -5.04
C GLY A 27 -0.40 6.93 -5.18
N TYR A 28 -1.66 7.24 -5.39
CA TYR A 28 -2.71 6.25 -5.60
C TYR A 28 -2.45 5.40 -6.86
N ILE A 29 -2.06 6.04 -7.96
CA ILE A 29 -1.75 5.34 -9.21
C ILE A 29 -0.53 4.43 -9.04
N ARG A 30 0.49 4.87 -8.32
CA ARG A 30 1.68 4.06 -8.05
C ARG A 30 1.37 2.83 -7.20
N GLU A 31 0.52 2.98 -6.18
CA GLU A 31 0.07 1.87 -5.36
C GLU A 31 -0.70 0.85 -6.19
N LYS A 32 -1.63 1.31 -7.02
CA LYS A 32 -2.36 0.45 -7.94
C LYS A 32 -1.42 -0.28 -8.91
N SER A 33 -0.40 0.41 -9.42
CA SER A 33 0.57 -0.18 -10.32
C SER A 33 1.35 -1.33 -9.66
N VAL A 34 1.76 -1.14 -8.41
CA VAL A 34 2.46 -2.19 -7.65
C VAL A 34 1.61 -3.46 -7.57
N VAL A 35 0.31 -3.33 -7.28
CA VAL A 35 -0.58 -4.49 -7.18
C VAL A 35 -0.96 -5.01 -8.55
N ASN A 36 -1.49 -4.17 -9.45
CA ASN A 36 -2.06 -4.61 -10.72
C ASN A 36 -0.99 -5.05 -11.73
N ASP A 37 0.13 -4.31 -11.80
CA ASP A 37 1.21 -4.60 -12.75
C ASP A 37 2.33 -5.44 -12.14
N GLY A 38 2.37 -5.55 -10.82
CA GLY A 38 3.35 -6.37 -10.08
C GLY A 38 2.73 -7.66 -9.57
N LEU A 39 2.11 -7.59 -8.40
CA LEU A 39 1.64 -8.79 -7.68
C LEU A 39 0.58 -9.57 -8.45
N ALA A 40 -0.38 -8.91 -9.08
CA ALA A 40 -1.45 -9.59 -9.81
C ALA A 40 -0.92 -10.33 -11.04
N LYS A 41 0.13 -9.85 -11.67
CA LYS A 41 0.78 -10.53 -12.81
C LYS A 41 1.59 -11.73 -12.38
N ILE A 42 2.21 -11.67 -11.21
CA ILE A 42 2.99 -12.78 -10.65
C ILE A 42 2.05 -13.88 -10.13
N PHE A 43 0.99 -13.49 -9.43
CA PHE A 43 0.03 -14.41 -8.82
C PHE A 43 -1.31 -14.32 -9.54
N LYS A 44 -1.37 -14.88 -10.75
CA LYS A 44 -2.53 -14.75 -11.65
C LYS A 44 -3.80 -15.39 -11.13
N ASP A 45 -3.67 -16.39 -10.25
CA ASP A 45 -4.82 -17.10 -9.67
C ASP A 45 -5.41 -16.39 -8.45
N VAL A 46 -4.80 -15.29 -8.01
CA VAL A 46 -5.18 -14.60 -6.79
C VAL A 46 -5.90 -13.31 -7.14
N LEU A 47 -7.06 -13.11 -6.52
CA LEU A 47 -7.81 -11.88 -6.67
C LEU A 47 -7.31 -10.86 -5.62
N PHE A 48 -6.78 -9.74 -6.10
CA PHE A 48 -6.37 -8.61 -5.26
C PHE A 48 -7.44 -7.52 -5.36
N GLU A 49 -7.91 -7.05 -4.21
CA GLU A 49 -8.90 -5.96 -4.14
C GLU A 49 -8.42 -4.87 -3.21
N GLU A 50 -8.80 -3.63 -3.49
CA GLU A 50 -8.58 -2.55 -2.54
C GLU A 50 -9.35 -2.86 -1.27
N SER A 51 -8.71 -2.64 -0.10
CA SER A 51 -9.38 -2.81 1.18
C SER A 51 -10.50 -1.78 1.33
N ASP A 52 -11.53 -2.12 2.11
CA ASP A 52 -12.56 -1.13 2.39
C ASP A 52 -11.99 0.01 3.26
N PRO A 53 -12.65 1.19 3.27
CA PRO A 53 -12.14 2.34 4.02
C PRO A 53 -11.96 2.08 5.52
N GLU A 54 -12.76 1.21 6.10
CA GLU A 54 -12.65 0.86 7.51
C GLU A 54 -11.37 0.09 7.79
N LEU A 55 -11.02 -0.90 6.96
CA LEU A 55 -9.76 -1.64 7.07
C LEU A 55 -8.55 -0.72 6.82
N ASP A 56 -8.64 0.16 5.84
CA ASP A 56 -7.57 1.08 5.50
C ASP A 56 -7.29 2.05 6.64
N HIS A 57 -8.34 2.65 7.22
CA HIS A 57 -8.19 3.62 8.31
C HIS A 57 -7.81 2.98 9.64
N ALA A 58 -8.39 1.84 9.96
CA ALA A 58 -8.18 1.20 11.25
C ALA A 58 -6.98 0.25 11.26
N GLY A 59 -6.67 -0.37 10.13
CA GLY A 59 -5.71 -1.46 10.04
C GLY A 59 -4.46 -1.20 9.21
N ASP A 60 -4.35 -0.04 8.59
CA ASP A 60 -3.22 0.29 7.69
C ASP A 60 -3.04 -0.75 6.57
N ILE A 61 -4.14 -1.33 6.08
CA ILE A 61 -4.12 -2.37 5.06
C ILE A 61 -4.69 -1.78 3.77
N ASP A 62 -3.88 -1.74 2.72
CA ASP A 62 -4.25 -1.10 1.45
C ASP A 62 -5.00 -2.03 0.52
N TYR A 63 -4.62 -3.30 0.49
CA TYR A 63 -5.21 -4.31 -0.38
C TYR A 63 -5.42 -5.61 0.36
N VAL A 64 -6.42 -6.37 -0.05
CA VAL A 64 -6.64 -7.74 0.41
C VAL A 64 -6.60 -8.70 -0.76
N ALA A 65 -6.09 -9.88 -0.53
CA ALA A 65 -6.03 -10.94 -1.53
C ALA A 65 -6.83 -12.15 -1.04
N HIS A 66 -7.61 -12.73 -1.92
CA HIS A 66 -8.53 -13.81 -1.59
C HIS A 66 -7.97 -15.17 -2.00
N ILE A 67 -7.90 -16.09 -1.04
CA ILE A 67 -7.50 -17.50 -1.27
C ILE A 67 -8.61 -18.39 -0.67
N GLY A 68 -9.56 -18.81 -1.51
CA GLY A 68 -10.71 -19.55 -1.03
C GLY A 68 -11.50 -18.76 -0.01
N ASN A 69 -11.64 -19.29 1.19
CA ASN A 69 -12.33 -18.62 2.31
C ASN A 69 -11.41 -17.75 3.16
N TYR A 70 -10.13 -17.69 2.81
CA TYR A 70 -9.12 -16.96 3.58
C TYR A 70 -8.67 -15.72 2.80
N GLN A 71 -8.11 -14.77 3.54
CA GLN A 71 -7.57 -13.54 2.96
C GLN A 71 -6.23 -13.23 3.58
N PHE A 72 -5.32 -12.68 2.79
CA PHE A 72 -4.12 -12.05 3.33
C PHE A 72 -4.09 -10.57 2.94
N GLY A 73 -3.36 -9.76 3.69
CA GLY A 73 -3.35 -8.32 3.50
C GLY A 73 -2.04 -7.82 2.91
N ILE A 74 -2.13 -6.70 2.23
CA ILE A 74 -0.97 -5.98 1.67
C ILE A 74 -1.02 -4.54 2.12
N GLN A 75 0.09 -4.07 2.69
CA GLN A 75 0.32 -2.65 2.92
C GLN A 75 1.46 -2.19 2.01
N ILE A 76 1.27 -1.07 1.33
CA ILE A 76 2.26 -0.50 0.42
C ILE A 76 2.87 0.72 1.07
N LYS A 77 4.21 0.73 1.20
CA LYS A 77 4.96 1.87 1.71
C LYS A 77 5.88 2.42 0.64
N PRO A 78 5.64 3.65 0.16
CA PRO A 78 6.58 4.30 -0.74
C PRO A 78 7.91 4.57 -0.04
N VAL A 79 9.01 4.31 -0.74
CA VAL A 79 10.36 4.58 -0.24
C VAL A 79 11.15 5.33 -1.28
N THR A 80 12.24 5.98 -0.84
CA THR A 80 13.18 6.63 -1.73
C THR A 80 14.29 5.67 -2.13
N ALA A 81 15.02 5.99 -3.18
CA ALA A 81 16.10 5.16 -3.71
C ALA A 81 17.17 4.79 -2.67
N ASN A 82 17.35 5.66 -1.67
CA ASN A 82 18.37 5.48 -0.63
C ASN A 82 17.77 4.92 0.69
N ALA A 83 16.53 4.49 0.68
CA ALA A 83 15.89 3.98 1.89
C ALA A 83 16.51 2.65 2.32
N ASN A 84 16.72 2.52 3.62
CA ASN A 84 17.12 1.26 4.25
C ASN A 84 15.87 0.57 4.79
N TYR A 85 15.40 -0.45 4.11
CA TYR A 85 14.16 -1.15 4.49
C TYR A 85 14.26 -1.82 5.85
N GLY A 86 15.44 -2.29 6.23
CA GLY A 86 15.66 -2.92 7.53
C GLY A 86 15.56 -1.95 8.71
N GLY A 87 15.59 -0.64 8.45
CA GLY A 87 15.39 0.38 9.46
C GLY A 87 13.93 0.68 9.78
N TYR A 88 12.99 0.19 8.97
CA TYR A 88 11.58 0.39 9.21
C TYR A 88 11.07 -0.61 10.24
N SER A 89 10.56 -0.09 11.35
CA SER A 89 9.93 -0.92 12.38
C SER A 89 8.43 -0.67 12.39
N LEU A 90 7.66 -1.70 12.71
CA LEU A 90 6.22 -1.56 12.87
C LEU A 90 5.92 -0.93 14.22
N SER A 91 4.97 0.02 14.26
CA SER A 91 4.43 0.52 15.51
C SER A 91 3.61 -0.57 16.19
N GLU A 92 3.40 -0.42 17.50
CA GLU A 92 2.53 -1.35 18.25
C GLU A 92 1.12 -1.40 17.65
N ARG A 93 0.60 -0.24 17.24
CA ARG A 93 -0.71 -0.17 16.58
C ARG A 93 -0.76 -1.01 15.31
N MET A 94 0.26 -0.92 14.46
CA MET A 94 0.32 -1.70 13.22
C MET A 94 0.44 -3.19 13.49
N LYS A 95 1.28 -3.58 14.44
CA LYS A 95 1.42 -4.99 14.83
C LYS A 95 0.09 -5.56 15.32
N ASN A 96 -0.63 -4.81 16.15
CA ASN A 96 -1.94 -5.22 16.65
C ASN A 96 -2.96 -5.32 15.53
N SER A 97 -2.98 -4.35 14.61
CA SER A 97 -3.88 -4.38 13.45
C SER A 97 -3.61 -5.57 12.55
N PHE A 98 -2.35 -5.90 12.31
CA PHE A 98 -1.98 -7.04 11.49
C PHE A 98 -2.35 -8.37 12.16
N ASN A 99 -2.16 -8.47 13.48
CA ASN A 99 -2.56 -9.64 14.23
C ASN A 99 -4.08 -9.83 14.22
N ASP A 100 -4.84 -8.76 14.39
CA ASP A 100 -6.30 -8.79 14.34
C ASP A 100 -6.78 -9.25 12.97
N PHE A 101 -6.15 -8.76 11.91
CA PHE A 101 -6.45 -9.20 10.55
C PHE A 101 -6.22 -10.71 10.38
N THR A 102 -5.08 -11.19 10.85
CA THR A 102 -4.72 -12.61 10.75
C THR A 102 -5.71 -13.49 11.51
N GLU A 103 -6.13 -13.07 12.70
CA GLU A 103 -7.12 -13.80 13.48
C GLU A 103 -8.49 -13.86 12.77
N LYS A 104 -8.86 -12.76 12.12
CA LYS A 104 -10.19 -12.66 11.47
C LYS A 104 -10.22 -13.34 10.11
N TYR A 105 -9.17 -13.24 9.31
CA TYR A 105 -9.17 -13.66 7.91
C TYR A 105 -8.24 -14.85 7.60
N GLY A 106 -7.39 -15.22 8.52
CA GLY A 106 -6.53 -16.39 8.43
C GLY A 106 -5.16 -16.13 7.81
N GLY A 107 -5.01 -15.11 6.99
CA GLY A 107 -3.75 -14.79 6.33
C GLY A 107 -2.97 -13.68 7.00
N LYS A 108 -1.67 -13.64 6.74
CA LYS A 108 -0.79 -12.60 7.26
C LYS A 108 -0.93 -11.30 6.47
N VAL A 109 -0.37 -10.22 7.01
CA VAL A 109 -0.25 -8.95 6.29
C VAL A 109 1.21 -8.74 5.90
N PHE A 110 1.44 -8.39 4.63
CA PHE A 110 2.77 -8.17 4.09
C PHE A 110 2.97 -6.69 3.77
N ILE A 111 4.17 -6.18 4.09
CA ILE A 111 4.55 -4.82 3.72
C ILE A 111 5.34 -4.89 2.41
N VAL A 112 4.81 -4.24 1.38
CA VAL A 112 5.47 -4.11 0.09
C VAL A 112 6.03 -2.71 -0.01
N TYR A 113 7.34 -2.59 -0.10
CA TYR A 113 7.99 -1.31 -0.30
C TYR A 113 8.00 -0.98 -1.79
N SER A 114 7.51 0.19 -2.15
CA SER A 114 7.47 0.63 -3.54
C SER A 114 8.48 1.72 -3.81
N LEU A 115 9.21 1.57 -4.91
CA LEU A 115 10.13 2.59 -5.42
C LEU A 115 9.68 2.92 -6.84
N LYS A 116 9.20 4.14 -7.04
CA LYS A 116 8.72 4.62 -8.35
C LYS A 116 7.66 3.70 -8.99
N GLY A 117 6.78 3.13 -8.16
CA GLY A 117 5.70 2.24 -8.62
C GLY A 117 6.11 0.78 -8.81
N GLU A 118 7.32 0.40 -8.46
CA GLU A 118 7.82 -0.97 -8.55
C GLU A 118 8.10 -1.53 -7.16
N ILE A 119 8.07 -2.86 -7.04
CA ILE A 119 8.35 -3.55 -5.78
C ILE A 119 9.86 -3.46 -5.50
N ALA A 120 10.22 -2.89 -4.36
CA ALA A 120 11.61 -2.69 -3.97
C ALA A 120 12.16 -3.84 -3.12
N ASN A 121 11.31 -4.49 -2.30
CA ASN A 121 11.72 -5.62 -1.46
C ASN A 121 11.28 -6.94 -2.10
N ALA A 122 12.04 -7.41 -3.09
CA ALA A 122 11.69 -8.59 -3.89
C ALA A 122 11.48 -9.86 -3.05
N GLU A 123 12.10 -9.96 -1.89
CA GLU A 123 11.94 -11.10 -0.97
C GLU A 123 10.51 -11.27 -0.46
N VAL A 124 9.70 -10.21 -0.47
CA VAL A 124 8.29 -10.30 -0.08
C VAL A 124 7.50 -11.20 -1.02
N ILE A 125 7.91 -11.27 -2.28
CA ILE A 125 7.25 -12.12 -3.29
C ILE A 125 7.32 -13.59 -2.87
N ASP A 126 8.48 -14.04 -2.40
CA ASP A 126 8.65 -15.40 -1.92
C ASP A 126 7.81 -15.68 -0.68
N LYS A 127 7.75 -14.73 0.24
CA LYS A 127 6.92 -14.84 1.45
C LYS A 127 5.44 -14.91 1.13
N ILE A 128 4.99 -14.10 0.17
CA ILE A 128 3.59 -14.14 -0.31
C ILE A 128 3.30 -15.49 -0.96
N ALA A 129 4.21 -16.02 -1.77
CA ALA A 129 4.04 -17.32 -2.42
C ALA A 129 3.89 -18.43 -1.37
N GLU A 130 4.69 -18.41 -0.32
CA GLU A 130 4.60 -19.36 0.79
C GLU A 130 3.25 -19.26 1.49
N GLU A 131 2.76 -18.05 1.76
CA GLU A 131 1.47 -17.84 2.42
C GLU A 131 0.31 -18.32 1.54
N ILE A 132 0.36 -18.09 0.24
CA ILE A 132 -0.64 -18.59 -0.70
C ILE A 132 -0.73 -20.11 -0.61
N GLN A 133 0.41 -20.80 -0.61
CA GLN A 133 0.45 -22.26 -0.49
C GLN A 133 -0.08 -22.72 0.86
N ARG A 134 0.27 -22.03 1.94
CA ARG A 134 -0.24 -22.35 3.27
C ARG A 134 -1.76 -22.23 3.33
N LEU A 135 -2.32 -21.15 2.82
CA LEU A 135 -3.77 -20.91 2.83
C LEU A 135 -4.51 -21.91 1.94
N LYS A 136 -3.94 -22.29 0.80
CA LYS A 136 -4.53 -23.31 -0.08
C LYS A 136 -4.61 -24.70 0.58
N GLY A 137 -3.71 -24.97 1.51
CA GLY A 137 -3.67 -26.23 2.23
C GLY A 137 -4.61 -26.32 3.43
N LEU A 138 -5.26 -25.23 3.78
CA LEU A 138 -6.17 -25.22 4.94
C LEU A 138 -7.60 -25.77 4.61
#